data_8b555971b90e2701da3b5565a9177483
#
_entry.id   8b555971b90e2701da3b5565a9177483
#
_cell.length_a   1.000
_cell.length_b   1.000
_cell.length_c   1.000
_cell.angle_alpha   90.00
_cell.angle_beta   90.00
_cell.angle_gamma   90.00
#
_symmetry.space_group_name_H-M   'P 1'
#
loop_
_entity.id
_entity.type
_entity.pdbx_description
1 polymer ?
#
loop_
_entity_poly.entity_id
_entity_poly.type
_entity_poly.pdbx_seq_one_letter_code
_entity_poly.pdbx_strand_id
1 'polypeptide(L)'
;VFWHTQGSGKSYSMLFLAQKIRRKFAGSPTIVVLTDREELNKQISDTFENCGMLGKVKASKFIAQSGEDLITKLKGNPSFIFSLIQKFNRPDAEPIYPDHDIVVISDEAHRTQNGVFADNLMHMLPTANRIGFTGTPLLSNDNITARTFGGYVSIYDFKRAVEDKATVPLYYENRGERLQDLQNPEINEEIAAVLEQAGDMDASQLAKLERVFAKE
;
A
#
# COMPACT_ATOMS: atom_id res chain seq x y z
N VAL A 1 -3.12 -3.26 13.22
CA VAL A 1 -2.05 -3.21 12.21
C VAL A 1 -0.98 -4.22 12.53
N PHE A 2 -0.45 -4.90 11.50
CA PHE A 2 0.78 -5.67 11.55
C PHE A 2 1.90 -4.85 10.92
N TRP A 3 2.82 -4.38 11.75
CA TRP A 3 4.03 -3.72 11.28
C TRP A 3 5.17 -4.74 11.24
N HIS A 4 5.46 -5.26 10.08
CA HIS A 4 6.52 -6.22 9.86
C HIS A 4 7.42 -5.72 8.73
N THR A 5 8.72 -5.66 8.98
CA THR A 5 9.70 -5.15 8.00
C THR A 5 9.65 -5.91 6.67
N GLN A 6 10.15 -5.29 5.62
CA GLN A 6 10.23 -5.93 4.31
C GLN A 6 11.12 -7.19 4.39
N GLY A 7 10.73 -8.26 3.68
CA GLY A 7 11.42 -9.56 3.74
C GLY A 7 11.04 -10.46 4.92
N SER A 8 10.21 -10.01 5.87
CA SER A 8 9.81 -10.77 7.07
C SER A 8 8.72 -11.83 6.85
N GLY A 9 8.32 -12.09 5.60
CA GLY A 9 7.29 -13.08 5.30
C GLY A 9 5.85 -12.62 5.48
N LYS A 10 5.56 -11.32 5.31
CA LYS A 10 4.21 -10.74 5.44
C LYS A 10 3.13 -11.50 4.66
N SER A 11 3.42 -11.93 3.43
CA SER A 11 2.44 -12.68 2.60
C SER A 11 2.00 -13.98 3.25
N TYR A 12 2.93 -14.71 3.89
CA TYR A 12 2.60 -15.90 4.66
C TYR A 12 1.83 -15.56 5.94
N SER A 13 2.17 -14.45 6.60
CA SER A 13 1.42 -13.97 7.77
C SER A 13 -0.04 -13.65 7.41
N MET A 14 -0.29 -13.02 6.25
CA MET A 14 -1.63 -12.77 5.71
C MET A 14 -2.36 -14.08 5.45
N LEU A 15 -1.68 -15.06 4.84
CA LEU A 15 -2.25 -16.38 4.56
C LEU A 15 -2.66 -17.09 5.84
N PHE A 16 -1.79 -17.16 6.84
CA PHE A 16 -2.09 -17.78 8.13
C PHE A 16 -3.21 -17.07 8.87
N LEU A 17 -3.24 -15.73 8.81
CA LEU A 17 -4.34 -14.94 9.37
C LEU A 17 -5.66 -15.27 8.67
N ALA A 18 -5.68 -15.29 7.34
CA ALA A 18 -6.85 -15.66 6.55
C ALA A 18 -7.35 -17.07 6.88
N GLN A 19 -6.44 -18.02 7.00
CA GLN A 19 -6.77 -19.40 7.42
C GLN A 19 -7.37 -19.41 8.83
N LYS A 20 -6.80 -18.66 9.77
CA LYS A 20 -7.27 -18.59 11.14
C LYS A 20 -8.66 -17.96 11.23
N ILE A 21 -8.90 -16.87 10.46
CA ILE A 21 -10.22 -16.23 10.36
C ILE A 21 -11.25 -17.27 9.90
N ARG A 22 -11.02 -17.93 8.78
CA ARG A 22 -11.95 -18.92 8.22
C ARG A 22 -12.21 -20.11 9.13
N ARG A 23 -11.28 -20.46 10.01
CA ARG A 23 -11.44 -21.57 10.97
C ARG A 23 -12.14 -21.18 12.26
N LYS A 24 -12.03 -19.92 12.67
CA LYS A 24 -12.47 -19.44 13.99
C LYS A 24 -13.78 -18.68 13.96
N PHE A 25 -14.07 -17.99 12.87
CA PHE A 25 -15.31 -17.26 12.72
C PHE A 25 -16.41 -18.14 12.17
N ALA A 26 -17.59 -18.04 12.75
CA ALA A 26 -18.79 -18.70 12.22
C ALA A 26 -19.18 -18.05 10.89
N GLY A 27 -19.83 -18.81 10.02
CA GLY A 27 -20.19 -18.34 8.69
C GLY A 27 -19.07 -18.56 7.67
N SER A 28 -19.17 -17.90 6.55
CA SER A 28 -18.22 -17.99 5.44
C SER A 28 -17.76 -16.57 5.05
N PRO A 29 -16.89 -15.92 5.83
CA PRO A 29 -16.46 -14.57 5.53
C PRO A 29 -15.72 -14.52 4.20
N THR A 30 -16.00 -13.48 3.41
CA THR A 30 -15.19 -13.13 2.24
C THR A 30 -13.94 -12.38 2.69
N ILE A 31 -12.77 -12.88 2.32
CA ILE A 31 -11.50 -12.22 2.60
C ILE A 31 -11.05 -11.47 1.36
N VAL A 32 -10.98 -10.14 1.45
CA VAL A 32 -10.50 -9.25 0.39
C VAL A 32 -9.06 -8.87 0.67
N VAL A 33 -8.14 -9.28 -0.20
CA VAL A 33 -6.73 -8.92 -0.11
C VAL A 33 -6.46 -7.77 -1.08
N LEU A 34 -6.04 -6.64 -0.53
CA LEU A 34 -5.78 -5.41 -1.29
C LEU A 34 -4.28 -5.14 -1.38
N THR A 35 -3.85 -4.78 -2.58
CA THR A 35 -2.48 -4.34 -2.87
C THR A 35 -2.49 -3.07 -3.69
N ASP A 36 -1.35 -2.40 -3.80
CA ASP A 36 -1.17 -1.20 -4.63
C ASP A 36 -0.61 -1.50 -6.03
N ARG A 37 -0.05 -2.71 -6.26
CA ARG A 37 0.63 -3.11 -7.49
C ARG A 37 0.18 -4.48 -7.98
N GLU A 38 0.15 -4.63 -9.31
CA GLU A 38 -0.26 -5.87 -9.96
C GLU A 38 0.66 -7.04 -9.64
N GLU A 39 1.99 -6.80 -9.61
CA GLU A 39 2.98 -7.82 -9.32
C GLU A 39 2.79 -8.39 -7.91
N LEU A 40 2.54 -7.52 -6.91
CA LEU A 40 2.26 -7.94 -5.55
C LEU A 40 0.94 -8.68 -5.44
N ASN A 41 -0.10 -8.21 -6.14
CA ASN A 41 -1.40 -8.86 -6.17
C ASN A 41 -1.28 -10.29 -6.70
N LYS A 42 -0.54 -10.45 -7.80
CA LYS A 42 -0.24 -11.76 -8.38
C LYS A 42 0.59 -12.61 -7.43
N GLN A 43 1.68 -12.08 -6.88
CA GLN A 43 2.54 -12.82 -5.95
C GLN A 43 1.78 -13.35 -4.74
N ILE A 44 0.93 -12.52 -4.13
CA ILE A 44 0.13 -12.93 -2.98
C ILE A 44 -0.92 -13.98 -3.38
N SER A 45 -1.64 -13.77 -4.48
CA SER A 45 -2.64 -14.72 -4.95
C SER A 45 -2.03 -16.08 -5.31
N ASP A 46 -0.86 -16.10 -5.97
CA ASP A 46 -0.10 -17.31 -6.28
C ASP A 46 0.37 -18.01 -4.97
N THR A 47 0.78 -17.27 -3.95
CA THR A 47 1.13 -17.82 -2.64
C THR A 47 -0.06 -18.53 -2.00
N PHE A 48 -1.26 -17.94 -2.07
CA PHE A 48 -2.49 -18.55 -1.56
C PHE A 48 -2.88 -19.82 -2.35
N GLU A 49 -2.71 -19.80 -3.67
CA GLU A 49 -2.93 -20.98 -4.52
C GLU A 49 -1.95 -22.11 -4.17
N ASN A 50 -0.65 -21.80 -4.14
CA ASN A 50 0.42 -22.78 -3.91
C ASN A 50 0.34 -23.41 -2.51
N CYS A 51 -0.17 -22.68 -1.52
CA CYS A 51 -0.41 -23.19 -0.17
C CYS A 51 -1.77 -23.90 -0.03
N GLY A 52 -2.51 -24.09 -1.11
CA GLY A 52 -3.77 -24.84 -1.11
C GLY A 52 -4.97 -24.11 -0.50
N MET A 53 -4.84 -22.81 -0.19
CA MET A 53 -5.92 -22.01 0.42
C MET A 53 -7.12 -21.81 -0.51
N LEU A 54 -6.90 -21.87 -1.82
CA LEU A 54 -7.94 -21.69 -2.85
C LEU A 54 -8.57 -23.04 -3.30
N GLY A 55 -8.20 -24.14 -2.66
CA GLY A 55 -8.63 -25.48 -3.03
C GLY A 55 -8.13 -25.86 -4.44
N LYS A 56 -9.03 -26.38 -5.28
CA LYS A 56 -8.72 -26.73 -6.69
C LYS A 56 -8.95 -25.59 -7.68
N VAL A 57 -9.29 -24.40 -7.19
CA VAL A 57 -9.63 -23.23 -8.03
C VAL A 57 -8.40 -22.39 -8.25
N LYS A 58 -8.17 -21.99 -9.50
CA LYS A 58 -7.05 -21.12 -9.86
C LYS A 58 -7.19 -19.71 -9.27
N ALA A 59 -6.08 -19.12 -8.83
CA ALA A 59 -6.03 -17.77 -8.26
C ALA A 59 -6.69 -16.72 -9.18
N SER A 60 -6.54 -16.88 -10.50
CA SER A 60 -7.11 -15.97 -11.50
C SER A 60 -8.62 -15.74 -11.40
N LYS A 61 -9.36 -16.73 -10.89
CA LYS A 61 -10.81 -16.59 -10.66
C LYS A 61 -11.17 -15.68 -9.50
N PHE A 62 -10.26 -15.54 -8.54
CA PHE A 62 -10.44 -14.71 -7.36
C PHE A 62 -9.89 -13.29 -7.55
N ILE A 63 -9.11 -13.04 -8.62
CA ILE A 63 -8.58 -11.72 -8.93
C ILE A 63 -9.69 -10.90 -9.58
N ALA A 64 -9.98 -9.72 -9.01
CA ALA A 64 -10.89 -8.76 -9.61
C ALA A 64 -10.24 -8.14 -10.85
N GLN A 65 -10.91 -8.22 -12.01
CA GLN A 65 -10.36 -7.73 -13.28
C GLN A 65 -10.66 -6.24 -13.49
N SER A 66 -11.82 -5.77 -13.04
CA SER A 66 -12.25 -4.36 -13.14
C SER A 66 -12.97 -3.93 -11.85
N GLY A 67 -13.36 -2.66 -11.78
CA GLY A 67 -14.19 -2.16 -10.68
C GLY A 67 -15.60 -2.80 -10.67
N GLU A 68 -16.19 -3.04 -11.83
CA GLU A 68 -17.49 -3.73 -11.97
C GLU A 68 -17.39 -5.19 -11.51
N ASP A 69 -16.33 -5.90 -11.93
CA ASP A 69 -16.06 -7.28 -11.51
C ASP A 69 -15.84 -7.35 -10.00
N LEU A 70 -15.13 -6.35 -9.42
CA LEU A 70 -14.96 -6.24 -7.97
C LEU A 70 -16.31 -6.12 -7.25
N ILE A 71 -17.19 -5.22 -7.70
CA ILE A 71 -18.54 -5.05 -7.13
C ILE A 71 -19.35 -6.33 -7.24
N THR A 72 -19.31 -6.99 -8.39
CA THR A 72 -20.00 -8.27 -8.63
C THR A 72 -19.50 -9.33 -7.66
N LYS A 73 -18.18 -9.44 -7.47
CA LYS A 73 -17.58 -10.38 -6.52
C LYS A 73 -17.94 -10.03 -5.07
N LEU A 74 -17.97 -8.76 -4.69
CA LEU A 74 -18.31 -8.31 -3.34
C LEU A 74 -19.78 -8.58 -2.99
N LYS A 75 -20.69 -8.51 -3.96
CA LYS A 75 -22.11 -8.88 -3.78
C LYS A 75 -22.32 -10.40 -3.72
N GLY A 76 -21.40 -11.17 -4.28
CA GLY A 76 -21.37 -12.62 -4.12
C GLY A 76 -20.80 -13.00 -2.76
N ASN A 77 -20.59 -14.31 -2.56
CA ASN A 77 -19.90 -14.81 -1.36
C ASN A 77 -18.70 -15.70 -1.74
N PRO A 78 -17.70 -15.16 -2.47
CA PRO A 78 -16.47 -15.91 -2.73
C PRO A 78 -15.63 -15.97 -1.47
N SER A 79 -14.88 -17.04 -1.29
CA SER A 79 -13.98 -17.20 -0.13
C SER A 79 -12.89 -16.11 -0.10
N PHE A 80 -12.40 -15.71 -1.28
CA PHE A 80 -11.34 -14.72 -1.44
C PHE A 80 -11.63 -13.80 -2.60
N ILE A 81 -11.13 -12.56 -2.49
CA ILE A 81 -11.02 -11.59 -3.59
C ILE A 81 -9.63 -10.97 -3.50
N PHE A 82 -8.86 -11.02 -4.58
CA PHE A 82 -7.60 -10.29 -4.71
C PHE A 82 -7.84 -9.09 -5.61
N SER A 83 -7.49 -7.89 -5.14
CA SER A 83 -7.76 -6.67 -5.88
C SER A 83 -6.70 -5.61 -5.66
N LEU A 84 -6.58 -4.72 -6.64
CA LEU A 84 -5.87 -3.47 -6.48
C LEU A 84 -6.77 -2.44 -5.80
N ILE A 85 -6.18 -1.60 -4.95
CA ILE A 85 -6.92 -0.50 -4.29
C ILE A 85 -7.53 0.47 -5.31
N GLN A 86 -6.87 0.68 -6.46
CA GLN A 86 -7.32 1.56 -7.53
C GLN A 86 -8.67 1.15 -8.12
N LYS A 87 -9.07 -0.13 -7.97
CA LYS A 87 -10.38 -0.61 -8.44
C LYS A 87 -11.56 -0.12 -7.59
N PHE A 88 -11.26 0.47 -6.43
CA PHE A 88 -12.23 1.24 -5.63
C PHE A 88 -12.38 2.70 -6.08
N ASN A 89 -11.79 3.10 -7.21
CA ASN A 89 -11.99 4.43 -7.79
C ASN A 89 -13.40 4.58 -8.39
N ARG A 90 -14.39 4.55 -7.51
CA ARG A 90 -15.83 4.59 -7.81
C ARG A 90 -16.54 5.47 -6.78
N PRO A 91 -16.40 6.83 -6.90
CA PRO A 91 -17.00 7.74 -5.94
C PRO A 91 -18.54 7.66 -5.92
N ASP A 92 -19.14 7.27 -7.05
CA ASP A 92 -20.61 7.16 -7.19
C ASP A 92 -21.14 5.75 -6.86
N ALA A 93 -20.27 4.81 -6.42
CA ALA A 93 -20.74 3.48 -6.06
C ALA A 93 -21.53 3.53 -4.75
N GLU A 94 -22.70 2.89 -4.76
CA GLU A 94 -23.47 2.74 -3.53
C GLU A 94 -22.79 1.80 -2.54
N PRO A 95 -22.99 2.01 -1.23
CA PRO A 95 -22.51 1.11 -0.20
C PRO A 95 -23.03 -0.32 -0.39
N ILE A 96 -22.17 -1.29 -0.21
CA ILE A 96 -22.49 -2.71 -0.32
C ILE A 96 -22.65 -3.28 1.08
N TYR A 97 -23.83 -3.85 1.36
CA TYR A 97 -24.16 -4.54 2.61
C TYR A 97 -24.44 -6.01 2.31
N PRO A 98 -23.40 -6.85 2.22
CA PRO A 98 -23.63 -8.28 1.95
C PRO A 98 -24.20 -8.99 3.19
N ASP A 99 -24.88 -10.11 2.95
CA ASP A 99 -25.42 -10.97 4.03
C ASP A 99 -24.34 -11.79 4.76
N HIS A 100 -23.07 -11.51 4.50
CA HIS A 100 -21.92 -12.19 5.08
C HIS A 100 -20.84 -11.20 5.47
N ASP A 101 -19.97 -11.61 6.38
CA ASP A 101 -18.86 -10.79 6.83
C ASP A 101 -17.81 -10.59 5.74
N ILE A 102 -17.32 -9.37 5.61
CA ILE A 102 -16.16 -9.03 4.79
C ILE A 102 -14.99 -8.66 5.69
N VAL A 103 -13.84 -9.28 5.43
CA VAL A 103 -12.57 -8.94 6.07
C VAL A 103 -11.59 -8.44 5.01
N VAL A 104 -11.21 -7.19 5.10
CA VAL A 104 -10.24 -6.55 4.20
C VAL A 104 -8.85 -6.62 4.81
N ILE A 105 -7.92 -7.27 4.11
CA ILE A 105 -6.50 -7.34 4.44
C ILE A 105 -5.77 -6.45 3.44
N SER A 106 -5.23 -5.33 3.89
CA SER A 106 -4.49 -4.40 3.02
C SER A 106 -2.99 -4.60 3.19
N ASP A 107 -2.30 -4.92 2.09
CA ASP A 107 -0.84 -4.83 2.05
C ASP A 107 -0.42 -3.38 1.80
N GLU A 108 0.76 -3.01 2.33
CA GLU A 108 1.27 -1.64 2.31
C GLU A 108 0.20 -0.63 2.78
N ALA A 109 -0.40 -0.94 3.93
CA ALA A 109 -1.53 -0.18 4.50
C ALA A 109 -1.29 1.34 4.54
N HIS A 110 -0.04 1.78 4.73
CA HIS A 110 0.34 3.19 4.71
C HIS A 110 0.11 3.88 3.36
N ARG A 111 0.18 3.15 2.25
CA ARG A 111 -0.06 3.68 0.89
C ARG A 111 -1.52 3.66 0.51
N THR A 112 -2.25 2.65 0.96
CA THR A 112 -3.68 2.50 0.68
C THR A 112 -4.56 3.44 1.48
N GLN A 113 -4.01 4.13 2.49
CA GLN A 113 -4.74 5.00 3.40
C GLN A 113 -4.82 6.46 2.98
N ASN A 114 -3.94 6.92 2.09
CA ASN A 114 -3.87 8.32 1.69
C ASN A 114 -4.60 8.52 0.37
N GLY A 115 -5.81 9.10 0.43
CA GLY A 115 -6.50 9.60 -0.73
C GLY A 115 -7.87 8.98 -1.00
N VAL A 116 -8.43 9.38 -2.13
CA VAL A 116 -9.80 9.08 -2.60
C VAL A 116 -10.13 7.58 -2.59
N PHE A 117 -9.14 6.71 -2.84
CA PHE A 117 -9.37 5.26 -2.89
C PHE A 117 -9.70 4.65 -1.52
N ALA A 118 -9.07 5.16 -0.46
CA ALA A 118 -9.33 4.70 0.90
C ALA A 118 -10.72 5.15 1.38
N ASP A 119 -11.10 6.39 1.05
CA ASP A 119 -12.42 6.93 1.36
C ASP A 119 -13.50 6.16 0.60
N ASN A 120 -13.28 5.87 -0.69
CA ASN A 120 -14.19 5.06 -1.50
C ASN A 120 -14.31 3.62 -0.96
N LEU A 121 -13.19 3.01 -0.51
CA LEU A 121 -13.22 1.70 0.13
C LEU A 121 -14.09 1.72 1.40
N MET A 122 -13.92 2.74 2.25
CA MET A 122 -14.70 2.89 3.48
C MET A 122 -16.18 3.14 3.17
N HIS A 123 -16.47 3.92 2.13
CA HIS A 123 -17.82 4.18 1.68
C HIS A 123 -18.49 2.94 1.09
N MET A 124 -17.78 2.22 0.21
CA MET A 124 -18.32 1.02 -0.42
C MET A 124 -18.52 -0.15 0.54
N LEU A 125 -17.67 -0.29 1.55
CA LEU A 125 -17.69 -1.39 2.51
C LEU A 125 -17.71 -0.87 3.96
N PRO A 126 -18.79 -0.20 4.39
CA PRO A 126 -18.82 0.47 5.70
C PRO A 126 -18.76 -0.51 6.89
N THR A 127 -19.26 -1.73 6.72
CA THR A 127 -19.30 -2.76 7.78
C THR A 127 -18.10 -3.72 7.77
N ALA A 128 -17.20 -3.61 6.78
CA ALA A 128 -16.07 -4.53 6.67
C ALA A 128 -15.04 -4.34 7.80
N ASN A 129 -14.58 -5.45 8.33
CA ASN A 129 -13.43 -5.48 9.25
C ASN A 129 -12.13 -5.24 8.45
N ARG A 130 -11.23 -4.40 8.95
CA ARG A 130 -10.02 -3.98 8.23
C ARG A 130 -8.77 -4.33 9.02
N ILE A 131 -7.81 -4.93 8.33
CA ILE A 131 -6.52 -5.33 8.90
C ILE A 131 -5.43 -4.83 7.95
N GLY A 132 -4.51 -4.01 8.48
CA GLY A 132 -3.41 -3.46 7.70
C GLY A 132 -2.11 -4.20 7.96
N PHE A 133 -1.37 -4.50 6.88
CA PHE A 133 0.02 -4.94 6.90
C PHE A 133 0.89 -3.84 6.32
N THR A 134 2.03 -3.56 6.93
CA THR A 134 2.98 -2.56 6.43
C THR A 134 4.41 -2.90 6.81
N GLY A 135 5.35 -2.58 5.92
CA GLY A 135 6.78 -2.66 6.20
C GLY A 135 7.35 -1.39 6.82
N THR A 136 6.70 -0.27 6.56
CA THR A 136 7.16 1.06 6.98
C THR A 136 5.99 1.86 7.55
N PRO A 137 5.82 1.94 8.86
CA PRO A 137 4.80 2.81 9.43
C PRO A 137 5.18 4.27 9.18
N LEU A 138 4.21 5.09 8.84
CA LEU A 138 4.39 6.54 8.77
C LEU A 138 4.29 7.10 10.19
N LEU A 139 5.43 7.34 10.83
CA LEU A 139 5.51 7.90 12.18
C LEU A 139 4.78 9.26 12.32
N SER A 140 4.74 10.04 11.25
CA SER A 140 4.02 11.32 11.20
C SER A 140 2.50 11.18 11.02
N ASN A 141 2.00 10.03 10.57
CA ASN A 141 0.59 9.76 10.27
C ASN A 141 0.01 8.60 11.09
N ASP A 142 0.62 8.24 12.20
CA ASP A 142 0.17 7.16 13.09
C ASP A 142 -1.31 7.28 13.48
N ASN A 143 -1.80 8.52 13.64
CA ASN A 143 -3.21 8.78 13.95
C ASN A 143 -4.17 8.34 12.83
N ILE A 144 -3.77 8.43 11.55
CA ILE A 144 -4.62 8.03 10.42
C ILE A 144 -4.63 6.51 10.31
N THR A 145 -3.47 5.88 10.42
CA THR A 145 -3.35 4.41 10.41
C THR A 145 -4.12 3.79 11.57
N ALA A 146 -3.98 4.36 12.77
CA ALA A 146 -4.70 3.90 13.95
C ALA A 146 -6.22 4.08 13.85
N ARG A 147 -6.70 5.15 13.20
CA ARG A 147 -8.13 5.38 12.97
C ARG A 147 -8.74 4.39 11.98
N THR A 148 -7.99 4.01 10.94
CA THR A 148 -8.51 3.16 9.87
C THR A 148 -8.44 1.68 10.22
N PHE A 149 -7.36 1.22 10.89
CA PHE A 149 -7.10 -0.19 11.17
C PHE A 149 -6.96 -0.52 12.65
N GLY A 150 -7.12 0.46 13.54
CA GLY A 150 -6.85 0.27 14.97
C GLY A 150 -5.37 0.24 15.31
N GLY A 151 -5.04 -0.13 16.55
CA GLY A 151 -3.67 -0.18 17.04
C GLY A 151 -2.82 -1.30 16.44
N TYR A 152 -1.53 -1.29 16.78
CA TYR A 152 -0.59 -2.35 16.39
C TYR A 152 -0.90 -3.65 17.14
N VAL A 153 -1.14 -4.72 16.39
CA VAL A 153 -1.33 -6.07 16.92
C VAL A 153 0.00 -6.82 17.02
N SER A 154 0.90 -6.54 16.09
CA SER A 154 2.23 -7.14 16.04
C SER A 154 3.22 -6.15 15.45
N ILE A 155 4.39 -6.07 16.09
CA ILE A 155 5.52 -5.26 15.63
C ILE A 155 6.74 -6.19 15.49
N TYR A 156 7.23 -6.27 14.25
CA TYR A 156 8.47 -6.92 13.89
C TYR A 156 9.31 -5.95 13.07
N ASP A 157 9.97 -5.05 13.80
CA ASP A 157 10.72 -3.95 13.21
C ASP A 157 12.04 -4.41 12.57
N PHE A 158 12.71 -3.48 11.92
CA PHE A 158 13.97 -3.73 11.24
C PHE A 158 15.05 -4.19 12.21
N LYS A 159 15.13 -3.63 13.43
CA LYS A 159 16.13 -3.99 14.43
C LYS A 159 16.00 -5.46 14.83
N ARG A 160 14.79 -5.88 15.15
CA ARG A 160 14.49 -7.27 15.53
C ARG A 160 14.74 -8.23 14.37
N ALA A 161 14.42 -7.83 13.13
CA ALA A 161 14.67 -8.66 11.96
C ALA A 161 16.17 -8.88 11.69
N VAL A 162 17.02 -7.90 11.99
CA VAL A 162 18.49 -8.04 11.93
C VAL A 162 19.01 -8.93 13.06
N GLU A 163 18.50 -8.75 14.28
CA GLU A 163 18.86 -9.58 15.44
C GLU A 163 18.53 -11.06 15.17
N ASP A 164 17.36 -11.33 14.60
CA ASP A 164 16.91 -12.68 14.22
C ASP A 164 17.56 -13.21 12.93
N LYS A 165 18.44 -12.43 12.30
CA LYS A 165 19.12 -12.77 11.01
C LYS A 165 18.13 -13.00 9.85
N ALA A 166 16.92 -12.48 9.94
CA ALA A 166 15.93 -12.53 8.88
C ALA A 166 16.22 -11.50 7.77
N THR A 167 16.92 -10.41 8.11
CA THR A 167 17.41 -9.40 7.17
C THR A 167 18.85 -9.04 7.48
N VAL A 168 19.52 -8.41 6.54
CA VAL A 168 20.88 -7.90 6.73
C VAL A 168 20.87 -6.47 7.28
N PRO A 169 21.87 -6.07 8.07
CA PRO A 169 21.99 -4.69 8.51
C PRO A 169 22.23 -3.76 7.32
N LEU A 170 21.57 -2.60 7.32
CA LEU A 170 21.83 -1.55 6.35
C LEU A 170 22.81 -0.54 6.94
N TYR A 171 23.89 -0.30 6.21
CA TYR A 171 24.81 0.77 6.48
C TYR A 171 24.55 1.91 5.49
N TYR A 172 24.20 3.06 6.03
CA TYR A 172 24.00 4.27 5.23
C TYR A 172 25.26 5.11 5.27
N GLU A 173 25.90 5.28 4.12
CA GLU A 173 27.02 6.18 3.93
C GLU A 173 26.56 7.37 3.09
N ASN A 174 26.50 8.53 3.70
CA ASN A 174 26.20 9.76 2.96
C ASN A 174 27.52 10.25 2.31
N ARG A 175 27.60 10.13 1.00
CA ARG A 175 28.73 10.62 0.19
C ARG A 175 28.44 11.97 -0.46
N GLY A 176 27.30 12.58 -0.15
CA GLY A 176 27.01 13.94 -0.59
C GLY A 176 27.93 14.94 0.11
N GLU A 177 28.57 15.82 -0.65
CA GLU A 177 29.18 17.03 -0.11
C GLU A 177 28.07 17.91 0.46
N ARG A 178 28.36 18.58 1.58
CA ARG A 178 27.42 19.58 2.10
C ARG A 178 27.38 20.74 1.10
N LEU A 179 26.19 21.18 0.71
CA LEU A 179 25.99 22.34 -0.17
C LEU A 179 26.74 23.58 0.32
N GLN A 180 26.97 23.68 1.64
CA GLN A 180 27.77 24.75 2.25
C GLN A 180 29.26 24.73 1.83
N ASP A 181 29.77 23.63 1.33
CA ASP A 181 31.16 23.48 0.86
C ASP A 181 31.27 23.73 -0.66
N LEU A 182 30.16 23.89 -1.36
CA LEU A 182 30.11 24.30 -2.76
C LEU A 182 30.34 25.83 -2.85
N GLN A 183 31.59 26.21 -2.75
CA GLN A 183 32.01 27.61 -3.02
C GLN A 183 32.14 27.81 -4.54
N ASN A 184 31.01 27.92 -5.23
CA ASN A 184 31.03 28.46 -6.60
C ASN A 184 30.40 29.87 -6.55
N PRO A 185 31.22 30.93 -6.48
CA PRO A 185 30.75 32.33 -6.46
C PRO A 185 30.02 32.73 -7.74
N GLU A 186 30.15 31.94 -8.82
CA GLU A 186 29.59 32.22 -10.15
C GLU A 186 28.30 31.40 -10.39
N ILE A 187 27.82 30.60 -9.43
CA ILE A 187 26.68 29.71 -9.64
C ILE A 187 25.39 30.45 -10.02
N ASN A 188 25.22 31.67 -9.49
CA ASN A 188 24.06 32.50 -9.83
C ASN A 188 24.18 33.10 -11.25
N GLU A 189 25.40 33.35 -11.74
CA GLU A 189 25.64 33.82 -13.11
C GLU A 189 25.48 32.66 -14.10
N GLU A 190 25.94 31.46 -13.76
CA GLU A 190 25.73 30.25 -14.56
C GLU A 190 24.25 29.88 -14.65
N ILE A 191 23.50 29.95 -13.56
CA ILE A 191 22.05 29.75 -13.55
C ILE A 191 21.34 30.80 -14.41
N ALA A 192 21.72 32.08 -14.30
CA ALA A 192 21.15 33.13 -15.11
C ALA A 192 21.44 32.94 -16.60
N ALA A 193 22.65 32.51 -16.96
CA ALA A 193 23.03 32.23 -18.34
C ALA A 193 22.25 31.01 -18.93
N VAL A 194 22.00 29.99 -18.13
CA VAL A 194 21.19 28.82 -18.54
C VAL A 194 19.72 29.21 -18.71
N LEU A 195 19.19 30.08 -17.83
CA LEU A 195 17.83 30.63 -17.96
C LEU A 195 17.65 31.54 -19.17
N GLU A 196 18.69 32.32 -19.52
CA GLU A 196 18.68 33.19 -20.70
C GLU A 196 18.77 32.41 -22.02
N GLN A 197 19.51 31.29 -22.03
CA GLN A 197 19.54 30.36 -23.17
C GLN A 197 18.25 29.53 -23.33
N ALA A 198 17.47 29.38 -22.25
CA ALA A 198 16.18 28.67 -22.23
C ALA A 198 15.01 29.58 -22.68
N GLY A 199 15.26 30.67 -23.38
CA GLY A 199 14.35 31.75 -23.74
C GLY A 199 13.03 31.44 -24.44
N ASP A 200 12.61 30.19 -24.47
CA ASP A 200 11.30 29.70 -24.99
C ASP A 200 10.55 28.81 -23.98
N MET A 201 10.86 28.91 -22.70
CA MET A 201 10.14 28.12 -21.68
C MET A 201 8.81 28.78 -21.33
N ASP A 202 7.74 27.99 -21.35
CA ASP A 202 6.42 28.35 -20.87
C ASP A 202 6.47 28.75 -19.36
N ALA A 203 5.68 29.75 -18.98
CA ALA A 203 5.61 30.29 -17.63
C ALA A 203 5.41 29.22 -16.53
N SER A 204 4.78 28.07 -16.87
CA SER A 204 4.60 26.94 -15.96
C SER A 204 5.89 26.15 -15.72
N GLN A 205 6.80 26.14 -16.68
CA GLN A 205 8.11 25.48 -16.60
C GLN A 205 9.09 26.34 -15.81
N LEU A 206 9.03 27.67 -16.01
CA LEU A 206 9.81 28.65 -15.23
C LEU A 206 9.44 28.58 -13.74
N ALA A 207 8.15 28.55 -13.41
CA ALA A 207 7.69 28.43 -12.02
C ALA A 207 8.07 27.10 -11.36
N LYS A 208 8.26 26.03 -12.13
CA LYS A 208 8.78 24.75 -11.61
C LYS A 208 10.28 24.81 -11.32
N LEU A 209 11.04 25.46 -12.19
CA LEU A 209 12.48 25.69 -12.01
C LEU A 209 12.73 26.58 -10.82
N GLU A 210 12.03 27.72 -10.69
CA GLU A 210 12.12 28.60 -9.51
C GLU A 210 11.79 27.88 -8.21
N ARG A 211 10.82 26.96 -8.19
CA ARG A 211 10.50 26.15 -7.02
C ARG A 211 11.59 25.13 -6.67
N VAL A 212 12.33 24.64 -7.62
CA VAL A 212 13.46 23.72 -7.38
C VAL A 212 14.64 24.48 -6.79
N PHE A 213 14.90 25.69 -7.27
CA PHE A 213 16.02 26.53 -6.80
C PHE A 213 15.67 27.36 -5.54
N ALA A 214 14.41 27.64 -5.25
CA ALA A 214 13.97 28.39 -4.07
C ALA A 214 13.78 27.53 -2.80
N LYS A 215 14.19 26.27 -2.82
CA LYS A 215 14.13 25.34 -1.68
C LYS A 215 15.47 25.13 -0.98
N GLU A 216 16.43 26.02 -1.18
CA GLU A 216 17.70 26.09 -0.42
C GLU A 216 17.76 27.32 0.48
#